data_0661d8cc4ba50b5522c81e4eb43bbb02
#
_entry.id   0661d8cc4ba50b5522c81e4eb43bbb02
#
_cell.length_a   1.000
_cell.length_b   1.000
_cell.length_c   1.000
_cell.angle_alpha   90.00
_cell.angle_beta   90.00
_cell.angle_gamma   90.00
#
_symmetry.space_group_name_H-M   'P 1'
#
loop_
_entity.id
_entity.type
_entity.pdbx_description
1 polymer ?
#
loop_
_entity_poly.entity_id
_entity_poly.type
_entity_poly.pdbx_seq_one_letter_code
_entity_poly.pdbx_strand_id
1 'polypeptide(L)'
;WWILNGDKLEEAQYKTDTADGQILYNGSPRSAGKFKPVGYISRLRDAEGNEIEHTGRLGVLSYFATIGRSDVVRYPASRIARLTDEGDRIAVFCPQVIPGSDLLIPGRNFSIKTGVGKLNFISLMLALFCGTAALPHILIRYYTVPSQRDARKSTIVAIASIGFFYVLTLFMGLGAMTLGVIDVENSNMAAPLLARSFSLVLFSIISAVAFATVLGTVSGLIVAASGAVAHDLMNHFMGIRLTDGGKVKAGKVAAFVVGIVAILLGIAFEGMNVAFLVGWAFAVAASANLPAIVMLLFWKKTTAQGIAWSIGAGMVSSLAVILTSPSMYVQYKLDPATALHGLDNPAILSIPLSLITLVVVSLLTRKDAATDKPA
;
A
#
# COMPACT_ATOMS: atom_id res chain seq x y z
N TRP A 1 -4.46 14.54 29.97
CA TRP A 1 -5.19 13.39 30.55
C TRP A 1 -4.21 12.43 31.21
N TRP A 2 -4.59 11.90 32.36
CA TRP A 2 -3.87 10.87 33.10
C TRP A 2 -4.70 9.60 33.11
N ILE A 3 -4.07 8.48 32.81
CA ILE A 3 -4.72 7.17 32.75
C ILE A 3 -4.06 6.27 33.76
N LEU A 4 -4.87 5.61 34.58
CA LEU A 4 -4.42 4.56 35.46
C LEU A 4 -4.29 3.25 34.65
N ASN A 5 -3.06 2.80 34.48
CA ASN A 5 -2.74 1.54 33.82
C ASN A 5 -2.20 0.55 34.86
N GLY A 6 -3.10 -0.28 35.39
CA GLY A 6 -2.80 -1.04 36.61
C GLY A 6 -2.51 -0.10 37.79
N ASP A 7 -1.31 -0.19 38.38
CA ASP A 7 -0.87 0.64 39.48
C ASP A 7 -0.07 1.89 39.07
N LYS A 8 0.07 2.14 37.76
CA LYS A 8 0.85 3.24 37.22
C LYS A 8 -0.04 4.31 36.63
N LEU A 9 0.22 5.55 37.03
CA LEU A 9 -0.39 6.72 36.42
C LEU A 9 0.45 7.18 35.24
N GLU A 10 -0.11 7.11 34.02
CA GLU A 10 0.57 7.44 32.78
C GLU A 10 -0.07 8.64 32.10
N GLU A 11 0.73 9.57 31.56
CA GLU A 11 0.23 10.71 30.81
C GLU A 11 -0.17 10.27 29.42
N ALA A 12 -1.46 10.43 29.10
CA ALA A 12 -2.01 10.16 27.78
C ALA A 12 -2.17 11.43 26.95
N GLN A 13 -2.00 11.32 25.66
CA GLN A 13 -2.35 12.36 24.71
C GLN A 13 -3.79 12.18 24.25
N TYR A 14 -4.47 13.26 23.90
CA TYR A 14 -5.86 13.18 23.48
C TYR A 14 -6.18 14.14 22.34
N LYS A 15 -7.14 13.73 21.51
CA LYS A 15 -7.76 14.52 20.48
C LYS A 15 -9.23 14.69 20.83
N THR A 16 -9.73 15.91 20.74
CA THR A 16 -11.15 16.23 20.89
C THR A 16 -11.69 16.70 19.55
N ASP A 17 -12.68 16.00 19.03
CA ASP A 17 -13.53 16.51 17.95
C ASP A 17 -14.74 17.16 18.60
N THR A 18 -14.78 18.48 18.65
CA THR A 18 -15.86 19.24 19.29
C THR A 18 -17.15 19.16 18.47
N ALA A 19 -18.29 19.32 19.13
CA ALA A 19 -19.59 19.37 18.47
C ALA A 19 -19.68 20.48 17.39
N ASP A 20 -18.92 21.57 17.56
CA ASP A 20 -18.81 22.67 16.60
C ASP A 20 -17.88 22.36 15.41
N GLY A 21 -17.35 21.14 15.30
CA GLY A 21 -16.46 20.71 14.21
C GLY A 21 -15.00 21.16 14.32
N GLN A 22 -14.59 21.73 15.48
CA GLN A 22 -13.18 22.03 15.72
C GLN A 22 -12.45 20.77 16.19
N ILE A 23 -11.18 20.65 15.79
CA ILE A 23 -10.29 19.57 16.21
C ILE A 23 -9.22 20.13 17.12
N LEU A 24 -9.21 19.66 18.36
CA LEU A 24 -8.25 20.07 19.38
C LEU A 24 -7.31 18.92 19.71
N TYR A 25 -6.02 19.23 19.84
CA TYR A 25 -4.96 18.29 20.25
C TYR A 25 -4.40 18.72 21.60
N ASN A 26 -4.54 17.89 22.62
CA ASN A 26 -4.23 18.22 24.03
C ASN A 26 -4.86 19.56 24.47
N GLY A 27 -6.09 19.82 24.02
CA GLY A 27 -6.85 21.03 24.37
C GLY A 27 -6.53 22.27 23.53
N SER A 28 -5.67 22.17 22.50
CA SER A 28 -5.29 23.31 21.66
C SER A 28 -5.54 23.01 20.18
N PRO A 29 -5.89 23.99 19.32
CA PRO A 29 -6.01 23.79 17.87
C PRO A 29 -4.71 23.23 17.28
N ARG A 30 -4.80 22.46 16.21
CA ARG A 30 -3.65 21.82 15.55
C ARG A 30 -2.51 22.79 15.19
N SER A 31 -2.83 24.03 14.90
CA SER A 31 -1.86 25.08 14.59
C SER A 31 -1.03 25.52 15.81
N ALA A 32 -1.59 25.44 17.01
CA ALA A 32 -1.00 25.87 18.28
C ALA A 32 -0.71 24.68 19.21
N GLY A 33 -1.50 23.61 19.13
CA GLY A 33 -1.36 22.40 19.92
C GLY A 33 -0.29 21.46 19.34
N LYS A 34 0.65 21.06 20.18
CA LYS A 34 1.63 20.03 19.80
C LYS A 34 1.24 18.75 20.51
N PHE A 35 1.07 17.66 19.78
CA PHE A 35 1.30 16.37 20.38
C PHE A 35 2.73 16.34 20.93
N LYS A 36 2.90 15.82 22.13
CA LYS A 36 4.23 15.44 22.62
C LYS A 36 4.80 14.37 21.68
N PRO A 37 6.13 14.17 21.63
CA PRO A 37 6.74 13.14 20.79
C PRO A 37 6.00 11.81 20.92
N VAL A 38 5.54 11.27 19.79
CA VAL A 38 4.73 10.04 19.74
C VAL A 38 5.54 8.79 19.39
N GLY A 39 6.86 8.90 19.47
CA GLY A 39 7.81 7.82 19.37
C GLY A 39 9.17 8.32 19.82
N TYR A 40 9.75 7.70 20.83
CA TYR A 40 11.09 8.03 21.29
C TYR A 40 11.71 6.81 21.98
N ILE A 41 13.04 6.76 21.99
CA ILE A 41 13.77 5.73 22.72
C ILE A 41 13.71 6.09 24.19
N SER A 42 13.09 5.24 25.00
CA SER A 42 12.95 5.45 26.45
C SER A 42 14.13 4.88 27.23
N ARG A 43 14.74 3.80 26.72
CA ARG A 43 15.92 3.17 27.29
C ARG A 43 16.85 2.77 26.16
N LEU A 44 18.00 3.43 26.13
CA LEU A 44 19.06 3.14 25.19
C LEU A 44 20.02 2.12 25.80
N ARG A 45 20.33 1.02 25.09
CA ARG A 45 21.21 -0.04 25.62
C ARG A 45 22.42 -0.27 24.73
N ASP A 46 23.57 -0.48 25.37
CA ASP A 46 24.82 -0.87 24.73
C ASP A 46 24.85 -2.35 24.29
N ALA A 47 26.03 -2.83 23.87
CA ALA A 47 26.21 -4.20 23.46
C ALA A 47 26.13 -5.20 24.62
N GLU A 48 26.47 -4.76 25.82
CA GLU A 48 26.47 -5.50 27.07
C GLU A 48 25.09 -5.49 27.76
N GLY A 49 24.13 -4.68 27.25
CA GLY A 49 22.77 -4.55 27.79
C GLY A 49 22.64 -3.48 28.87
N ASN A 50 23.69 -2.71 29.17
CA ASN A 50 23.65 -1.62 30.13
C ASN A 50 22.91 -0.41 29.53
N GLU A 51 22.19 0.33 30.40
CA GLU A 51 21.53 1.57 29.99
C GLU A 51 22.59 2.68 29.81
N ILE A 52 22.54 3.35 28.65
CA ILE A 52 23.46 4.44 28.29
C ILE A 52 22.67 5.67 27.84
N GLU A 53 23.23 6.86 28.05
CA GLU A 53 22.61 8.11 27.63
C GLU A 53 22.90 8.44 26.15
N HIS A 54 24.08 8.07 25.66
CA HIS A 54 24.56 8.40 24.32
C HIS A 54 25.31 7.24 23.67
N THR A 55 25.06 7.02 22.37
CA THR A 55 25.73 5.95 21.61
C THR A 55 26.99 6.41 20.88
N GLY A 56 27.23 7.71 20.77
CA GLY A 56 28.21 8.22 19.81
C GLY A 56 27.82 7.98 18.34
N ARG A 57 28.81 7.94 17.44
CA ARG A 57 28.55 7.69 16.00
C ARG A 57 28.31 6.20 15.77
N LEU A 58 27.16 5.88 15.23
CA LEU A 58 26.78 4.51 14.87
C LEU A 58 26.99 4.26 13.37
N GLY A 59 27.55 3.12 13.03
CA GLY A 59 27.49 2.59 11.66
C GLY A 59 26.11 1.97 11.36
N VAL A 60 25.87 1.62 10.11
CA VAL A 60 24.56 1.07 9.65
C VAL A 60 24.12 -0.14 10.46
N LEU A 61 25.00 -1.13 10.61
CA LEU A 61 24.66 -2.37 11.33
C LEU A 61 24.51 -2.14 12.84
N SER A 62 25.39 -1.31 13.43
CA SER A 62 25.31 -0.97 14.85
C SER A 62 24.05 -0.15 15.18
N TYR A 63 23.55 0.68 14.26
CA TYR A 63 22.28 1.38 14.39
C TYR A 63 21.10 0.41 14.59
N PHE A 64 20.96 -0.60 13.72
CA PHE A 64 19.91 -1.62 13.86
C PHE A 64 20.08 -2.43 15.15
N ALA A 65 21.31 -2.83 15.47
CA ALA A 65 21.59 -3.59 16.69
C ALA A 65 21.22 -2.79 17.94
N THR A 66 21.53 -1.50 17.97
CA THR A 66 21.21 -0.60 19.09
C THR A 66 19.71 -0.40 19.23
N ILE A 67 18.99 -0.13 18.11
CA ILE A 67 17.52 -0.04 18.15
C ILE A 67 16.93 -1.36 18.66
N GLY A 68 17.38 -2.50 18.14
CA GLY A 68 16.82 -3.81 18.51
C GLY A 68 16.96 -4.17 20.00
N ARG A 69 17.96 -3.60 20.69
CA ARG A 69 18.17 -3.81 22.13
C ARG A 69 17.48 -2.77 23.01
N SER A 70 17.11 -1.63 22.44
CA SER A 70 16.53 -0.49 23.15
C SER A 70 15.02 -0.63 23.30
N ASP A 71 14.44 0.12 24.23
CA ASP A 71 13.00 0.19 24.41
C ASP A 71 12.47 1.50 23.81
N VAL A 72 11.39 1.42 23.04
CA VAL A 72 10.77 2.56 22.35
C VAL A 72 9.35 2.77 22.84
N VAL A 73 9.03 3.99 23.22
CA VAL A 73 7.67 4.38 23.57
C VAL A 73 6.92 4.82 22.32
N ARG A 74 5.74 4.26 22.11
CA ARG A 74 4.80 4.65 21.06
C ARG A 74 3.44 4.98 21.66
N TYR A 75 2.68 5.79 20.94
CA TYR A 75 1.30 6.13 21.29
C TYR A 75 0.36 5.55 20.21
N PRO A 76 0.02 4.27 20.27
CA PRO A 76 -0.96 3.72 19.35
C PRO A 76 -2.32 4.36 19.60
N ALA A 77 -3.11 4.48 18.54
CA ALA A 77 -4.49 4.92 18.67
C ALA A 77 -5.24 4.00 19.65
N SER A 78 -5.59 4.52 20.82
CA SER A 78 -6.49 3.83 21.73
C SER A 78 -7.92 4.04 21.28
N ARG A 79 -8.72 2.97 21.22
CA ARG A 79 -10.13 3.02 20.84
C ARG A 79 -11.06 3.56 21.94
N ILE A 80 -10.53 4.24 22.93
CA ILE A 80 -11.36 4.91 23.94
C ILE A 80 -11.86 6.21 23.32
N ALA A 81 -12.89 6.11 22.48
CA ALA A 81 -13.67 7.26 22.08
C ALA A 81 -14.77 7.43 23.12
N ARG A 82 -14.72 8.47 23.92
CA ARG A 82 -15.76 8.84 24.85
C ARG A 82 -16.55 10.00 24.25
N LEU A 83 -17.86 9.88 24.20
CA LEU A 83 -18.74 11.03 23.99
C LEU A 83 -18.86 11.75 25.34
N THR A 84 -18.62 13.05 25.33
CA THR A 84 -18.95 13.91 26.47
C THR A 84 -20.44 14.26 26.45
N ASP A 85 -20.97 14.73 27.57
CA ASP A 85 -22.36 15.19 27.67
C ASP A 85 -22.64 16.38 26.73
N GLU A 86 -21.57 17.09 26.29
CA GLU A 86 -21.60 18.19 25.34
C GLU A 86 -21.54 17.72 23.87
N GLY A 87 -21.45 16.40 23.62
CA GLY A 87 -21.40 15.83 22.26
C GLY A 87 -20.01 15.77 21.63
N ASP A 88 -18.97 16.12 22.38
CA ASP A 88 -17.59 16.05 21.91
C ASP A 88 -17.10 14.60 21.87
N ARG A 89 -16.34 14.25 20.85
CA ARG A 89 -15.67 12.95 20.76
C ARG A 89 -14.22 13.07 21.20
N ILE A 90 -13.84 12.32 22.22
CA ILE A 90 -12.47 12.30 22.72
C ILE A 90 -11.81 10.98 22.39
N ALA A 91 -10.72 11.03 21.60
CA ALA A 91 -9.84 9.90 21.35
C ALA A 91 -8.59 10.03 22.21
N VAL A 92 -8.28 8.99 22.95
CA VAL A 92 -7.13 8.98 23.89
C VAL A 92 -6.04 8.06 23.33
N PHE A 93 -4.79 8.51 23.41
CA PHE A 93 -3.59 7.81 22.97
C PHE A 93 -2.71 7.52 24.18
N CYS A 94 -2.62 6.24 24.56
CA CYS A 94 -1.85 5.80 25.71
C CYS A 94 -0.42 5.45 25.30
N PRO A 95 0.59 5.76 26.13
CA PRO A 95 1.95 5.33 25.88
C PRO A 95 2.07 3.81 26.00
N GLN A 96 2.78 3.20 25.08
CA GLN A 96 3.15 1.78 25.12
C GLN A 96 4.65 1.63 24.93
N VAL A 97 5.31 0.96 25.85
CA VAL A 97 6.71 0.58 25.72
C VAL A 97 6.79 -0.68 24.86
N ILE A 98 7.51 -0.60 23.76
CA ILE A 98 7.70 -1.69 22.81
C ILE A 98 9.19 -1.99 22.75
N PRO A 99 9.61 -3.27 22.88
CA PRO A 99 11.00 -3.66 22.63
C PRO A 99 11.40 -3.25 21.21
N GLY A 100 12.60 -2.71 21.04
CA GLY A 100 13.09 -2.27 19.74
C GLY A 100 13.20 -3.40 18.72
N SER A 101 13.40 -4.65 19.18
CA SER A 101 13.32 -5.84 18.32
C SER A 101 11.98 -5.97 17.60
N ASP A 102 10.88 -5.56 18.24
CA ASP A 102 9.53 -5.58 17.66
C ASP A 102 9.33 -4.49 16.57
N LEU A 103 10.21 -3.47 16.53
CA LEU A 103 10.21 -2.46 15.47
C LEU A 103 10.91 -2.92 14.21
N LEU A 104 11.80 -3.90 14.32
CA LEU A 104 12.57 -4.46 13.20
C LEU A 104 11.84 -5.58 12.47
N ILE A 105 10.68 -6.00 12.98
CA ILE A 105 9.77 -6.94 12.31
C ILE A 105 8.60 -6.21 11.65
N PRO A 106 7.87 -6.84 10.72
CA PRO A 106 6.68 -6.24 10.11
C PRO A 106 5.71 -5.72 11.16
N GLY A 107 5.30 -4.45 11.01
CA GLY A 107 4.43 -3.75 11.97
C GLY A 107 3.04 -4.39 12.11
N ARG A 108 2.21 -3.78 12.95
CA ARG A 108 0.87 -4.29 13.28
C ARG A 108 0.01 -4.63 12.05
N ASN A 109 0.11 -3.82 11.01
CA ASN A 109 -0.66 -4.00 9.77
C ASN A 109 -0.23 -5.22 8.96
N PHE A 110 1.01 -5.72 9.20
CA PHE A 110 1.60 -6.86 8.51
C PHE A 110 2.11 -7.89 9.51
N SER A 111 1.44 -7.99 10.67
CA SER A 111 1.88 -8.82 11.79
C SER A 111 1.97 -10.30 11.40
N ILE A 112 3.11 -10.92 11.72
CA ILE A 112 3.39 -12.33 11.52
C ILE A 112 3.23 -13.18 12.80
N LYS A 113 2.63 -12.60 13.86
CA LYS A 113 2.49 -13.28 15.16
C LYS A 113 1.43 -14.39 15.14
N THR A 114 0.41 -14.28 14.28
CA THR A 114 -0.66 -15.28 14.15
C THR A 114 -0.56 -16.05 12.84
N GLY A 115 -1.17 -17.23 12.75
CA GLY A 115 -1.23 -18.02 11.51
C GLY A 115 -1.85 -17.23 10.35
N VAL A 116 -2.96 -16.54 10.60
CA VAL A 116 -3.63 -15.67 9.60
C VAL A 116 -2.74 -14.49 9.23
N GLY A 117 -2.04 -13.88 10.19
CA GLY A 117 -1.09 -12.81 9.92
C GLY A 117 0.06 -13.25 9.02
N LYS A 118 0.60 -14.47 9.23
CA LYS A 118 1.62 -15.06 8.34
C LYS A 118 1.09 -15.25 6.92
N LEU A 119 -0.14 -15.75 6.76
CA LEU A 119 -0.78 -15.91 5.45
C LEU A 119 -0.99 -14.57 4.76
N ASN A 120 -1.46 -13.56 5.48
CA ASN A 120 -1.60 -12.19 4.96
C ASN A 120 -0.27 -11.61 4.51
N PHE A 121 0.80 -11.81 5.27
CA PHE A 121 2.13 -11.35 4.90
C PHE A 121 2.66 -12.06 3.65
N ILE A 122 2.53 -13.39 3.57
CA ILE A 122 2.90 -14.17 2.37
C ILE A 122 2.07 -13.72 1.16
N SER A 123 0.78 -13.53 1.34
CA SER A 123 -0.13 -13.04 0.29
C SER A 123 0.29 -11.66 -0.22
N LEU A 124 0.65 -10.74 0.69
CA LEU A 124 1.16 -9.42 0.33
C LEU A 124 2.48 -9.52 -0.45
N MET A 125 3.44 -10.34 0.02
CA MET A 125 4.71 -10.53 -0.69
C MET A 125 4.48 -11.12 -2.09
N LEU A 126 3.57 -12.07 -2.21
CA LEU A 126 3.17 -12.65 -3.49
C LEU A 126 2.52 -11.59 -4.40
N ALA A 127 1.62 -10.76 -3.85
CA ALA A 127 1.01 -9.66 -4.56
C ALA A 127 2.04 -8.68 -5.11
N LEU A 128 2.97 -8.23 -4.28
CA LEU A 128 4.00 -7.26 -4.68
C LEU A 128 4.95 -7.85 -5.73
N PHE A 129 5.42 -9.08 -5.53
CA PHE A 129 6.31 -9.76 -6.46
C PHE A 129 5.64 -10.00 -7.81
N CYS A 130 4.48 -10.64 -7.81
CA CYS A 130 3.73 -10.99 -9.01
C CYS A 130 3.11 -9.77 -9.69
N GLY A 131 2.62 -8.82 -8.89
CA GLY A 131 2.00 -7.60 -9.38
C GLY A 131 2.97 -6.68 -10.11
N THR A 132 4.20 -6.57 -9.62
CA THR A 132 5.25 -5.79 -10.31
C THR A 132 5.48 -6.29 -11.74
N ALA A 133 5.41 -7.60 -11.97
CA ALA A 133 5.54 -8.20 -13.30
C ALA A 133 4.27 -8.11 -14.16
N ALA A 134 3.12 -7.77 -13.56
CA ALA A 134 1.81 -7.82 -14.21
C ALA A 134 1.16 -6.45 -14.43
N LEU A 135 1.77 -5.36 -13.93
CA LEU A 135 1.23 -4.01 -14.05
C LEU A 135 1.36 -3.47 -15.48
N PRO A 136 0.26 -3.14 -16.17
CA PRO A 136 0.28 -2.74 -17.57
C PRO A 136 1.14 -1.49 -17.84
N HIS A 137 1.09 -0.50 -16.94
CA HIS A 137 1.85 0.74 -17.09
C HIS A 137 3.38 0.55 -16.93
N ILE A 138 3.82 -0.56 -16.33
CA ILE A 138 5.23 -0.96 -16.30
C ILE A 138 5.59 -1.67 -17.59
N LEU A 139 4.76 -2.60 -18.02
CA LEU A 139 5.00 -3.42 -19.22
C LEU A 139 5.05 -2.58 -20.50
N ILE A 140 4.18 -1.57 -20.63
CA ILE A 140 4.14 -0.69 -21.81
C ILE A 140 5.46 0.04 -22.05
N ARG A 141 6.27 0.26 -21.01
CA ARG A 141 7.57 0.93 -21.13
C ARG A 141 8.58 0.11 -21.92
N TYR A 142 8.43 -1.22 -21.95
CA TYR A 142 9.31 -2.07 -22.77
C TYR A 142 9.13 -1.85 -24.27
N TYR A 143 7.99 -1.32 -24.73
CA TYR A 143 7.79 -0.96 -26.13
C TYR A 143 8.52 0.31 -26.55
N THR A 144 8.98 1.12 -25.60
CA THR A 144 9.72 2.36 -25.87
C THR A 144 11.23 2.17 -25.94
N VAL A 145 11.72 0.97 -25.69
CA VAL A 145 13.16 0.66 -25.65
C VAL A 145 13.61 0.11 -26.99
N PRO A 146 14.73 0.60 -27.57
CA PRO A 146 15.15 0.25 -28.94
C PRO A 146 15.55 -1.21 -29.12
N SER A 147 16.05 -1.89 -28.08
CA SER A 147 16.52 -3.26 -28.18
C SER A 147 16.25 -4.08 -26.91
N GLN A 148 16.23 -5.42 -27.08
CA GLN A 148 16.12 -6.35 -25.94
C GLN A 148 17.28 -6.20 -24.94
N ARG A 149 18.48 -5.87 -25.42
CA ARG A 149 19.65 -5.63 -24.57
C ARG A 149 19.45 -4.41 -23.69
N ASP A 150 18.90 -3.34 -24.25
CA ASP A 150 18.62 -2.11 -23.51
C ASP A 150 17.46 -2.29 -22.53
N ALA A 151 16.44 -3.09 -22.90
CA ALA A 151 15.38 -3.48 -21.97
C ALA A 151 15.92 -4.20 -20.73
N ARG A 152 16.82 -5.17 -20.90
CA ARG A 152 17.47 -5.86 -19.77
C ARG A 152 18.31 -4.92 -18.92
N LYS A 153 19.12 -4.06 -19.55
CA LYS A 153 19.95 -3.08 -18.82
C LYS A 153 19.08 -2.13 -17.99
N SER A 154 18.05 -1.55 -18.59
CA SER A 154 17.13 -0.63 -17.91
C SER A 154 16.44 -1.31 -16.73
N THR A 155 16.04 -2.57 -16.88
CA THR A 155 15.44 -3.36 -15.79
C THR A 155 16.42 -3.57 -14.64
N ILE A 156 17.67 -3.93 -14.91
CA ILE A 156 18.70 -4.11 -13.87
C ILE A 156 18.94 -2.80 -13.12
N VAL A 157 19.11 -1.68 -13.85
CA VAL A 157 19.29 -0.37 -13.24
C VAL A 157 18.08 0.03 -12.41
N ALA A 158 16.87 -0.20 -12.92
CA ALA A 158 15.64 0.09 -12.18
C ALA A 158 15.54 -0.71 -10.87
N ILE A 159 15.80 -2.03 -10.92
CA ILE A 159 15.77 -2.89 -9.73
C ILE A 159 16.81 -2.42 -8.70
N ALA A 160 18.04 -2.13 -9.14
CA ALA A 160 19.09 -1.66 -8.25
C ALA A 160 18.72 -0.31 -7.59
N SER A 161 18.21 0.64 -8.38
CA SER A 161 17.80 1.96 -7.89
C SER A 161 16.62 1.89 -6.92
N ILE A 162 15.60 1.08 -7.24
CA ILE A 162 14.45 0.86 -6.37
C ILE A 162 14.89 0.17 -5.07
N GLY A 163 15.73 -0.87 -5.15
CA GLY A 163 16.25 -1.56 -3.99
C GLY A 163 17.04 -0.63 -3.07
N PHE A 164 17.90 0.22 -3.63
CA PHE A 164 18.63 1.24 -2.87
C PHE A 164 17.67 2.22 -2.19
N PHE A 165 16.64 2.69 -2.91
CA PHE A 165 15.63 3.58 -2.34
C PHE A 165 14.85 2.93 -1.18
N TYR A 166 14.52 1.65 -1.28
CA TYR A 166 13.87 0.93 -0.17
C TYR A 166 14.75 0.87 1.09
N VAL A 167 16.06 0.72 0.94
CA VAL A 167 16.98 0.81 2.09
C VAL A 167 16.93 2.19 2.73
N LEU A 168 16.92 3.27 1.94
CA LEU A 168 16.78 4.63 2.46
C LEU A 168 15.44 4.84 3.18
N THR A 169 14.34 4.34 2.64
CA THR A 169 13.02 4.49 3.27
C THR A 169 12.92 3.75 4.60
N LEU A 170 13.65 2.64 4.78
CA LEU A 170 13.75 1.95 6.07
C LEU A 170 14.35 2.87 7.14
N PHE A 171 15.46 3.54 6.83
CA PHE A 171 16.08 4.51 7.75
C PHE A 171 15.15 5.70 8.02
N MET A 172 14.47 6.20 7.00
CA MET A 172 13.50 7.29 7.17
C MET A 172 12.35 6.88 8.12
N GLY A 173 11.81 5.67 7.95
CA GLY A 173 10.73 5.16 8.80
C GLY A 173 11.18 4.98 10.25
N LEU A 174 12.33 4.35 10.48
CA LEU A 174 12.89 4.17 11.82
C LEU A 174 13.27 5.51 12.45
N GLY A 175 13.87 6.42 11.69
CA GLY A 175 14.21 7.76 12.15
C GLY A 175 12.98 8.56 12.58
N ALA A 176 11.91 8.55 11.78
CA ALA A 176 10.66 9.21 12.13
C ALA A 176 10.06 8.65 13.42
N MET A 177 10.13 7.32 13.60
CA MET A 177 9.60 6.63 14.76
C MET A 177 10.37 6.92 16.04
N THR A 178 11.70 7.02 15.95
CA THR A 178 12.57 7.22 17.13
C THR A 178 12.73 8.68 17.54
N LEU A 179 12.51 9.63 16.59
CA LEU A 179 12.59 11.07 16.84
C LEU A 179 11.26 11.70 17.29
N GLY A 180 10.20 10.91 17.41
CA GLY A 180 8.91 11.39 17.91
C GLY A 180 8.16 12.32 16.98
N VAL A 181 8.45 12.30 15.69
CA VAL A 181 7.88 13.21 14.69
C VAL A 181 6.66 12.64 13.97
N ILE A 182 6.24 11.42 14.31
CA ILE A 182 5.11 10.74 13.65
C ILE A 182 3.80 11.41 14.01
N ASP A 183 2.92 11.59 13.02
CA ASP A 183 1.52 11.91 13.25
C ASP A 183 0.77 10.62 13.63
N VAL A 184 0.11 10.64 14.81
CA VAL A 184 -0.62 9.46 15.34
C VAL A 184 -1.81 9.07 14.47
N GLU A 185 -2.39 10.03 13.74
CA GLU A 185 -3.56 9.82 12.91
C GLU A 185 -3.20 9.49 11.45
N ASN A 186 -2.11 10.06 10.95
CA ASN A 186 -1.73 9.94 9.54
C ASN A 186 -0.30 9.45 9.37
N SER A 187 -0.14 8.13 9.32
CA SER A 187 1.17 7.49 9.12
C SER A 187 1.84 7.84 7.78
N ASN A 188 1.08 8.33 6.80
CA ASN A 188 1.62 8.72 5.49
C ASN A 188 2.45 10.01 5.56
N MET A 189 2.32 10.79 6.65
CA MET A 189 3.09 12.01 6.88
C MET A 189 4.47 11.78 7.49
N ALA A 190 4.88 10.54 7.75
CA ALA A 190 6.13 10.23 8.46
C ALA A 190 7.38 10.84 7.79
N ALA A 191 7.54 10.69 6.48
CA ALA A 191 8.71 11.22 5.76
C ALA A 191 8.72 12.76 5.68
N PRO A 192 7.63 13.46 5.33
CA PRO A 192 7.57 14.91 5.41
C PRO A 192 7.84 15.46 6.81
N LEU A 193 7.25 14.86 7.86
CA LEU A 193 7.44 15.30 9.23
C LEU A 193 8.88 15.07 9.73
N LEU A 194 9.51 13.97 9.33
CA LEU A 194 10.93 13.74 9.58
C LEU A 194 11.77 14.83 8.93
N ALA A 195 11.50 15.18 7.66
CA ALA A 195 12.21 16.26 6.99
C ALA A 195 12.02 17.60 7.70
N ARG A 196 10.81 17.87 8.21
CA ARG A 196 10.49 19.08 8.99
C ARG A 196 11.29 19.17 10.29
N SER A 197 11.60 18.06 10.94
CA SER A 197 12.40 18.06 12.17
C SER A 197 13.83 18.55 11.95
N PHE A 198 14.36 18.40 10.73
CA PHE A 198 15.69 18.94 10.37
C PHE A 198 15.62 20.40 9.91
N SER A 199 14.72 20.72 8.96
CA SER A 199 14.52 22.11 8.51
C SER A 199 13.22 22.26 7.72
N LEU A 200 12.67 23.51 7.70
CA LEU A 200 11.51 23.85 6.90
C LEU A 200 11.81 23.74 5.39
N VAL A 201 13.02 24.07 4.97
CA VAL A 201 13.45 23.96 3.57
C VAL A 201 13.42 22.50 3.11
N LEU A 202 13.98 21.58 3.92
CA LEU A 202 13.98 20.16 3.61
C LEU A 202 12.54 19.62 3.56
N PHE A 203 11.68 20.03 4.48
CA PHE A 203 10.26 19.70 4.44
C PHE A 203 9.59 20.11 3.13
N SER A 204 9.86 21.35 2.68
CA SER A 204 9.28 21.88 1.43
C SER A 204 9.78 21.09 0.21
N ILE A 205 11.08 20.77 0.16
CA ILE A 205 11.67 19.97 -0.92
C ILE A 205 11.06 18.57 -0.95
N ILE A 206 11.03 17.86 0.17
CA ILE A 206 10.50 16.49 0.24
C ILE A 206 9.01 16.47 -0.12
N SER A 207 8.23 17.44 0.36
CA SER A 207 6.80 17.56 0.03
C SER A 207 6.59 17.82 -1.47
N ALA A 208 7.38 18.69 -2.07
CA ALA A 208 7.32 18.97 -3.50
C ALA A 208 7.71 17.74 -4.34
N VAL A 209 8.77 17.03 -3.97
CA VAL A 209 9.20 15.80 -4.62
C VAL A 209 8.14 14.70 -4.51
N ALA A 210 7.55 14.52 -3.33
CA ALA A 210 6.48 13.55 -3.11
C ALA A 210 5.27 13.88 -4.02
N PHE A 211 4.82 15.13 -4.03
CA PHE A 211 3.72 15.57 -4.89
C PHE A 211 4.02 15.37 -6.38
N ALA A 212 5.21 15.77 -6.85
CA ALA A 212 5.62 15.60 -8.25
C ALA A 212 5.67 14.11 -8.66
N THR A 213 6.14 13.24 -7.77
CA THR A 213 6.23 11.79 -8.01
C THR A 213 4.83 11.18 -8.14
N VAL A 214 3.91 11.56 -7.23
CA VAL A 214 2.50 11.11 -7.29
C VAL A 214 1.85 11.57 -8.58
N LEU A 215 2.00 12.86 -8.94
CA LEU A 215 1.42 13.43 -10.15
C LEU A 215 1.92 12.72 -11.41
N GLY A 216 3.22 12.45 -11.51
CA GLY A 216 3.82 11.70 -12.61
C GLY A 216 3.28 10.28 -12.74
N THR A 217 3.12 9.58 -11.61
CA THR A 217 2.58 8.21 -11.57
C THR A 217 1.10 8.19 -11.97
N VAL A 218 0.28 9.06 -11.38
CA VAL A 218 -1.16 9.16 -11.69
C VAL A 218 -1.37 9.50 -13.15
N SER A 219 -0.63 10.47 -13.69
CA SER A 219 -0.68 10.82 -15.12
C SER A 219 -0.39 9.61 -16.01
N GLY A 220 0.67 8.84 -15.73
CA GLY A 220 1.01 7.64 -16.48
C GLY A 220 -0.07 6.56 -16.44
N LEU A 221 -0.70 6.36 -15.27
CA LEU A 221 -1.81 5.41 -15.09
C LEU A 221 -3.07 5.83 -15.86
N ILE A 222 -3.43 7.11 -15.81
CA ILE A 222 -4.58 7.67 -16.56
C ILE A 222 -4.35 7.51 -18.06
N VAL A 223 -3.16 7.81 -18.57
CA VAL A 223 -2.82 7.64 -19.98
C VAL A 223 -2.92 6.16 -20.40
N ALA A 224 -2.38 5.24 -19.61
CA ALA A 224 -2.49 3.81 -19.89
C ALA A 224 -3.95 3.33 -19.92
N ALA A 225 -4.76 3.72 -18.93
CA ALA A 225 -6.17 3.37 -18.86
C ALA A 225 -6.97 3.97 -20.04
N SER A 226 -6.71 5.24 -20.37
CA SER A 226 -7.39 5.90 -21.49
C SER A 226 -7.04 5.27 -22.85
N GLY A 227 -5.80 4.85 -23.03
CA GLY A 227 -5.36 4.11 -24.22
C GLY A 227 -6.09 2.77 -24.35
N ALA A 228 -6.20 2.00 -23.28
CA ALA A 228 -6.93 0.74 -23.26
C ALA A 228 -8.43 0.94 -23.59
N VAL A 229 -9.08 1.97 -23.04
CA VAL A 229 -10.48 2.26 -23.35
C VAL A 229 -10.66 2.66 -24.81
N ALA A 230 -9.86 3.60 -25.31
CA ALA A 230 -10.04 4.13 -26.67
C ALA A 230 -9.66 3.12 -27.75
N HIS A 231 -8.57 2.38 -27.55
CA HIS A 231 -8.06 1.46 -28.55
C HIS A 231 -8.65 0.06 -28.41
N ASP A 232 -8.61 -0.52 -27.23
CA ASP A 232 -8.96 -1.93 -27.04
C ASP A 232 -10.46 -2.13 -26.85
N LEU A 233 -11.07 -1.35 -25.96
CA LEU A 233 -12.51 -1.48 -25.70
C LEU A 233 -13.36 -0.96 -26.86
N MET A 234 -13.14 0.28 -27.30
CA MET A 234 -14.00 0.89 -28.32
C MET A 234 -13.74 0.33 -29.72
N ASN A 235 -12.47 0.21 -30.11
CA ASN A 235 -12.13 -0.19 -31.49
C ASN A 235 -12.20 -1.72 -31.71
N HIS A 236 -11.64 -2.53 -30.77
CA HIS A 236 -11.61 -3.97 -30.92
C HIS A 236 -12.83 -4.69 -30.35
N PHE A 237 -13.26 -4.35 -29.14
CA PHE A 237 -14.38 -5.07 -28.52
C PHE A 237 -15.74 -4.57 -28.99
N MET A 238 -15.96 -3.24 -29.05
CA MET A 238 -17.22 -2.66 -29.50
C MET A 238 -17.31 -2.52 -31.03
N GLY A 239 -16.22 -2.75 -31.74
CA GLY A 239 -16.18 -2.69 -33.21
C GLY A 239 -16.37 -1.27 -33.81
N ILE A 240 -16.26 -0.23 -32.97
CA ILE A 240 -16.43 1.16 -33.38
C ILE A 240 -15.17 1.61 -34.11
N ARG A 241 -15.22 1.72 -35.43
CA ARG A 241 -14.10 2.23 -36.25
C ARG A 241 -13.93 3.72 -36.02
N LEU A 242 -13.05 4.10 -35.11
CA LEU A 242 -12.70 5.47 -34.85
C LEU A 242 -11.62 5.96 -35.83
N THR A 243 -11.80 7.16 -36.36
CA THR A 243 -10.71 7.89 -37.05
C THR A 243 -9.61 8.23 -36.03
N ASP A 244 -8.41 8.57 -36.46
CA ASP A 244 -7.31 8.91 -35.54
C ASP A 244 -7.66 10.08 -34.61
N GLY A 245 -8.36 11.10 -35.15
CA GLY A 245 -8.92 12.19 -34.34
C GLY A 245 -10.00 11.72 -33.36
N GLY A 246 -10.80 10.72 -33.73
CA GLY A 246 -11.79 10.07 -32.88
C GLY A 246 -11.16 9.32 -31.72
N LYS A 247 -10.08 8.57 -31.96
CA LYS A 247 -9.30 7.87 -30.91
C LYS A 247 -8.73 8.84 -29.87
N VAL A 248 -8.20 9.97 -30.33
CA VAL A 248 -7.68 11.02 -29.42
C VAL A 248 -8.79 11.62 -28.57
N LYS A 249 -9.96 11.91 -29.16
CA LYS A 249 -11.12 12.43 -28.41
C LYS A 249 -11.61 11.39 -27.38
N ALA A 250 -11.77 10.13 -27.79
CA ALA A 250 -12.16 9.03 -26.91
C ALA A 250 -11.17 8.85 -25.77
N GLY A 251 -9.86 8.90 -26.05
CA GLY A 251 -8.82 8.85 -25.02
C GLY A 251 -8.91 10.01 -24.01
N LYS A 252 -9.16 11.24 -24.46
CA LYS A 252 -9.36 12.39 -23.57
C LYS A 252 -10.58 12.24 -22.68
N VAL A 253 -11.71 11.79 -23.22
CA VAL A 253 -12.93 11.54 -22.44
C VAL A 253 -12.69 10.42 -21.43
N ALA A 254 -12.07 9.32 -21.85
CA ALA A 254 -11.71 8.21 -20.97
C ALA A 254 -10.76 8.66 -19.85
N ALA A 255 -9.75 9.49 -20.15
CA ALA A 255 -8.85 10.05 -19.14
C ALA A 255 -9.60 10.89 -18.10
N PHE A 256 -10.55 11.71 -18.55
CA PHE A 256 -11.37 12.53 -17.66
C PHE A 256 -12.26 11.67 -16.75
N VAL A 257 -12.94 10.66 -17.31
CA VAL A 257 -13.78 9.74 -16.54
C VAL A 257 -12.96 8.96 -15.51
N VAL A 258 -11.82 8.39 -15.93
CA VAL A 258 -10.91 7.66 -15.03
C VAL A 258 -10.39 8.59 -13.92
N GLY A 259 -10.08 9.85 -14.24
CA GLY A 259 -9.67 10.85 -13.25
C GLY A 259 -10.75 11.14 -12.21
N ILE A 260 -12.00 11.28 -12.63
CA ILE A 260 -13.14 11.47 -11.71
C ILE A 260 -13.30 10.23 -10.80
N VAL A 261 -13.29 9.03 -11.38
CA VAL A 261 -13.40 7.78 -10.61
C VAL A 261 -12.26 7.68 -9.58
N ALA A 262 -11.03 8.03 -9.99
CA ALA A 262 -9.88 8.02 -9.08
C ALA A 262 -10.05 9.00 -7.91
N ILE A 263 -10.59 10.19 -8.14
CA ILE A 263 -10.87 11.18 -7.09
C ILE A 263 -11.93 10.64 -6.13
N LEU A 264 -13.04 10.10 -6.65
CA LEU A 264 -14.12 9.53 -5.82
C LEU A 264 -13.62 8.36 -4.96
N LEU A 265 -12.81 7.47 -5.53
CA LEU A 265 -12.17 6.39 -4.78
C LEU A 265 -11.16 6.92 -3.75
N GLY A 266 -10.40 7.96 -4.09
CA GLY A 266 -9.47 8.61 -3.16
C GLY A 266 -10.18 9.18 -1.93
N ILE A 267 -11.34 9.79 -2.12
CA ILE A 267 -12.20 10.28 -1.02
C ILE A 267 -12.77 9.11 -0.22
N ALA A 268 -13.25 8.05 -0.90
CA ALA A 268 -13.83 6.89 -0.24
C ALA A 268 -12.81 6.12 0.62
N PHE A 269 -11.53 6.15 0.25
CA PHE A 269 -10.43 5.49 0.97
C PHE A 269 -9.58 6.46 1.80
N GLU A 270 -10.09 7.65 2.06
CA GLU A 270 -9.41 8.63 2.93
C GLU A 270 -9.13 8.01 4.33
N GLY A 271 -7.94 8.28 4.86
CA GLY A 271 -7.50 7.76 6.14
C GLY A 271 -6.89 6.35 6.11
N MET A 272 -7.01 5.61 5.01
CA MET A 272 -6.35 4.31 4.86
C MET A 272 -4.84 4.45 4.65
N ASN A 273 -4.10 3.48 5.17
CA ASN A 273 -2.66 3.42 4.92
C ASN A 273 -2.38 3.11 3.44
N VAL A 274 -1.54 3.94 2.80
CA VAL A 274 -1.21 3.82 1.37
C VAL A 274 -0.61 2.46 1.01
N ALA A 275 0.17 1.85 1.92
CA ALA A 275 0.77 0.54 1.67
C ALA A 275 -0.28 -0.57 1.48
N PHE A 276 -1.43 -0.49 2.17
CA PHE A 276 -2.56 -1.39 1.94
C PHE A 276 -3.15 -1.22 0.54
N LEU A 277 -3.44 0.02 0.16
CA LEU A 277 -4.02 0.34 -1.15
C LEU A 277 -3.11 -0.12 -2.30
N VAL A 278 -1.80 0.11 -2.15
CA VAL A 278 -0.80 -0.38 -3.10
C VAL A 278 -0.80 -1.91 -3.14
N GLY A 279 -0.76 -2.58 -1.98
CA GLY A 279 -0.82 -4.04 -1.90
C GLY A 279 -2.04 -4.64 -2.58
N TRP A 280 -3.21 -4.02 -2.45
CA TRP A 280 -4.43 -4.43 -3.14
C TRP A 280 -4.38 -4.21 -4.65
N ALA A 281 -3.88 -3.06 -5.08
CA ALA A 281 -3.71 -2.78 -6.52
C ALA A 281 -2.79 -3.79 -7.20
N PHE A 282 -1.67 -4.14 -6.54
CA PHE A 282 -0.75 -5.17 -7.02
C PHE A 282 -1.39 -6.57 -7.00
N ALA A 283 -2.18 -6.90 -5.97
CA ALA A 283 -2.88 -8.17 -5.89
C ALA A 283 -3.90 -8.35 -7.03
N VAL A 284 -4.70 -7.31 -7.31
CA VAL A 284 -5.66 -7.32 -8.43
C VAL A 284 -4.93 -7.46 -9.76
N ALA A 285 -3.88 -6.67 -9.98
CA ALA A 285 -3.09 -6.76 -11.22
C ALA A 285 -2.42 -8.12 -11.40
N ALA A 286 -1.84 -8.68 -10.33
CA ALA A 286 -1.26 -10.01 -10.35
C ALA A 286 -2.29 -11.08 -10.69
N SER A 287 -3.45 -11.02 -10.06
CA SER A 287 -4.50 -12.03 -10.23
C SER A 287 -5.16 -11.97 -11.61
N ALA A 288 -5.33 -10.76 -12.16
CA ALA A 288 -5.92 -10.59 -13.49
C ALA A 288 -4.93 -10.89 -14.61
N ASN A 289 -3.71 -10.36 -14.54
CA ASN A 289 -2.83 -10.32 -15.71
C ASN A 289 -1.71 -11.37 -15.69
N LEU A 290 -1.14 -11.70 -14.50
CA LEU A 290 0.04 -12.56 -14.47
C LEU A 290 -0.20 -13.96 -15.04
N PRO A 291 -1.28 -14.69 -14.69
CA PRO A 291 -1.54 -16.01 -15.26
C PRO A 291 -1.63 -15.96 -16.80
N ALA A 292 -2.32 -14.95 -17.35
CA ALA A 292 -2.44 -14.77 -18.79
C ALA A 292 -1.07 -14.52 -19.44
N ILE A 293 -0.25 -13.63 -18.90
CA ILE A 293 1.08 -13.31 -19.42
C ILE A 293 1.99 -14.55 -19.41
N VAL A 294 2.07 -15.22 -18.25
CA VAL A 294 2.94 -16.40 -18.09
C VAL A 294 2.51 -17.54 -19.04
N MET A 295 1.21 -17.81 -19.09
CA MET A 295 0.71 -18.91 -19.91
C MET A 295 0.81 -18.61 -21.42
N LEU A 296 0.65 -17.37 -21.84
CA LEU A 296 0.90 -16.96 -23.23
C LEU A 296 2.36 -17.18 -23.64
N LEU A 297 3.30 -16.92 -22.73
CA LEU A 297 4.73 -17.06 -23.03
C LEU A 297 5.21 -18.52 -22.99
N PHE A 298 4.68 -19.32 -22.08
CA PHE A 298 5.26 -20.64 -21.76
C PHE A 298 4.34 -21.82 -22.08
N TRP A 299 3.03 -21.61 -22.31
CA TRP A 299 2.09 -22.70 -22.52
C TRP A 299 1.32 -22.57 -23.85
N LYS A 300 1.72 -23.37 -24.84
CA LYS A 300 1.16 -23.34 -26.21
C LYS A 300 -0.32 -23.72 -26.33
N LYS A 301 -0.95 -24.20 -25.25
CA LYS A 301 -2.36 -24.62 -25.25
C LYS A 301 -3.32 -23.52 -24.77
N THR A 302 -2.80 -22.31 -24.53
CA THR A 302 -3.58 -21.16 -24.05
C THR A 302 -4.58 -20.72 -25.14
N THR A 303 -5.84 -20.51 -24.76
CA THR A 303 -6.90 -20.00 -25.65
C THR A 303 -7.35 -18.60 -25.26
N ALA A 304 -7.89 -17.84 -26.20
CA ALA A 304 -8.43 -16.50 -25.93
C ALA A 304 -9.56 -16.53 -24.89
N GLN A 305 -10.41 -17.55 -24.93
CA GLN A 305 -11.48 -17.74 -23.95
C GLN A 305 -10.90 -18.05 -22.56
N GLY A 306 -9.87 -18.89 -22.46
CA GLY A 306 -9.17 -19.18 -21.22
C GLY A 306 -8.59 -17.92 -20.58
N ILE A 307 -7.98 -17.04 -21.37
CA ILE A 307 -7.45 -15.75 -20.92
C ILE A 307 -8.58 -14.85 -20.39
N ALA A 308 -9.67 -14.69 -21.15
CA ALA A 308 -10.78 -13.82 -20.76
C ALA A 308 -11.42 -14.26 -19.44
N TRP A 309 -11.69 -15.55 -19.29
CA TRP A 309 -12.24 -16.10 -18.05
C TRP A 309 -11.27 -16.01 -16.86
N SER A 310 -9.98 -16.22 -17.11
CA SER A 310 -8.92 -16.06 -16.10
C SER A 310 -8.87 -14.64 -15.55
N ILE A 311 -8.85 -13.64 -16.42
CA ILE A 311 -8.86 -12.23 -16.04
C ILE A 311 -10.10 -11.92 -15.20
N GLY A 312 -11.28 -12.35 -15.67
CA GLY A 312 -12.54 -12.15 -14.95
C GLY A 312 -12.53 -12.82 -13.58
N ALA A 313 -12.14 -14.08 -13.49
CA ALA A 313 -12.05 -14.82 -12.24
C ALA A 313 -11.03 -14.19 -11.27
N GLY A 314 -9.86 -13.77 -11.78
CA GLY A 314 -8.83 -13.08 -11.00
C GLY A 314 -9.31 -11.75 -10.43
N MET A 315 -9.96 -10.92 -11.24
CA MET A 315 -10.54 -9.65 -10.79
C MET A 315 -11.64 -9.85 -9.76
N VAL A 316 -12.63 -10.68 -10.07
CA VAL A 316 -13.79 -10.88 -9.19
C VAL A 316 -13.37 -11.48 -7.85
N SER A 317 -12.52 -12.51 -7.86
CA SER A 317 -12.04 -13.12 -6.62
C SER A 317 -11.19 -12.17 -5.78
N SER A 318 -10.32 -11.37 -6.42
CA SER A 318 -9.52 -10.37 -5.70
C SER A 318 -10.40 -9.31 -5.05
N LEU A 319 -11.33 -8.74 -5.81
CA LEU A 319 -12.26 -7.73 -5.29
C LEU A 319 -13.17 -8.30 -4.19
N ALA A 320 -13.68 -9.53 -4.36
CA ALA A 320 -14.51 -10.18 -3.35
C ALA A 320 -13.76 -10.29 -2.01
N VAL A 321 -12.50 -10.78 -2.03
CA VAL A 321 -11.69 -10.90 -0.82
C VAL A 321 -11.37 -9.53 -0.22
N ILE A 322 -11.01 -8.53 -1.04
CA ILE A 322 -10.72 -7.18 -0.55
C ILE A 322 -11.94 -6.56 0.11
N LEU A 323 -13.09 -6.55 -0.57
CA LEU A 323 -14.30 -5.88 -0.08
C LEU A 323 -14.90 -6.54 1.16
N THR A 324 -14.60 -7.82 1.41
CA THR A 324 -15.04 -8.55 2.59
C THR A 324 -13.95 -8.71 3.65
N SER A 325 -12.80 -8.03 3.49
CA SER A 325 -11.65 -8.10 4.40
C SER A 325 -11.89 -7.36 5.70
N PRO A 326 -11.19 -7.74 6.81
CA PRO A 326 -11.24 -7.01 8.07
C PRO A 326 -10.88 -5.53 7.93
N SER A 327 -9.90 -5.19 7.09
CA SER A 327 -9.50 -3.80 6.84
C SER A 327 -10.60 -2.97 6.18
N MET A 328 -11.39 -3.56 5.27
CA MET A 328 -12.55 -2.89 4.67
C MET A 328 -13.73 -2.77 5.64
N TYR A 329 -13.91 -3.74 6.54
CA TYR A 329 -14.92 -3.62 7.61
C TYR A 329 -14.64 -2.43 8.52
N VAL A 330 -13.37 -2.17 8.85
CA VAL A 330 -12.99 -0.93 9.57
C VAL A 330 -13.39 0.31 8.77
N GLN A 331 -13.16 0.33 7.44
CA GLN A 331 -13.54 1.45 6.58
C GLN A 331 -15.06 1.63 6.50
N TYR A 332 -15.82 0.55 6.51
CA TYR A 332 -17.28 0.56 6.58
C TYR A 332 -17.83 0.92 7.98
N LYS A 333 -16.95 1.16 8.97
CA LYS A 333 -17.30 1.39 10.38
C LYS A 333 -18.01 0.18 11.02
N LEU A 334 -17.76 -1.03 10.51
CA LEU A 334 -18.21 -2.30 11.05
C LEU A 334 -17.16 -2.93 11.95
N ASP A 335 -17.54 -3.90 12.77
CA ASP A 335 -16.58 -4.63 13.59
C ASP A 335 -15.74 -5.57 12.71
N PRO A 336 -14.41 -5.40 12.65
CA PRO A 336 -13.54 -6.26 11.86
C PRO A 336 -13.54 -7.73 12.32
N ALA A 337 -13.97 -8.03 13.55
CA ALA A 337 -14.12 -9.40 14.04
C ALA A 337 -15.27 -10.15 13.35
N THR A 338 -16.24 -9.43 12.78
CA THR A 338 -17.37 -9.99 12.04
C THR A 338 -17.10 -10.20 10.55
N ALA A 339 -15.88 -9.90 10.08
CA ALA A 339 -15.50 -10.10 8.68
C ALA A 339 -15.62 -11.58 8.28
N LEU A 340 -16.04 -11.83 7.04
CA LEU A 340 -16.26 -13.19 6.51
C LEU A 340 -15.01 -14.07 6.56
N HIS A 341 -13.84 -13.47 6.53
CA HIS A 341 -12.54 -14.15 6.61
C HIS A 341 -11.48 -13.24 7.21
N GLY A 342 -10.36 -13.82 7.64
CA GLY A 342 -9.24 -13.05 8.23
C GLY A 342 -8.19 -12.55 7.24
N LEU A 343 -8.42 -12.67 5.92
CA LEU A 343 -7.46 -12.27 4.91
C LEU A 343 -7.67 -10.81 4.49
N ASP A 344 -6.63 -10.00 4.59
CA ASP A 344 -6.61 -8.63 4.07
C ASP A 344 -6.06 -8.54 2.65
N ASN A 345 -5.22 -9.51 2.24
CA ASN A 345 -4.65 -9.52 0.90
C ASN A 345 -5.11 -10.76 0.12
N PRO A 346 -5.68 -10.61 -1.10
CA PRO A 346 -6.30 -11.70 -1.85
C PRO A 346 -5.33 -12.60 -2.62
N ALA A 347 -4.09 -12.18 -2.86
CA ALA A 347 -3.21 -12.78 -3.87
C ALA A 347 -2.98 -14.28 -3.71
N ILE A 348 -2.90 -14.77 -2.46
CA ILE A 348 -2.70 -16.20 -2.18
C ILE A 348 -3.86 -17.09 -2.65
N LEU A 349 -5.07 -16.52 -2.76
CA LEU A 349 -6.26 -17.22 -3.25
C LEU A 349 -6.55 -16.88 -4.71
N SER A 350 -6.50 -15.59 -5.06
CA SER A 350 -6.96 -15.11 -6.36
C SER A 350 -6.01 -15.43 -7.51
N ILE A 351 -4.68 -15.44 -7.29
CA ILE A 351 -3.71 -15.80 -8.33
C ILE A 351 -3.84 -17.30 -8.72
N PRO A 352 -3.84 -18.26 -7.77
CA PRO A 352 -4.04 -19.66 -8.11
C PRO A 352 -5.40 -19.92 -8.76
N LEU A 353 -6.47 -19.27 -8.28
CA LEU A 353 -7.81 -19.43 -8.85
C LEU A 353 -7.85 -18.97 -10.31
N SER A 354 -7.28 -17.81 -10.60
CA SER A 354 -7.15 -17.28 -11.96
C SER A 354 -6.36 -18.24 -12.85
N LEU A 355 -5.23 -18.76 -12.36
CA LEU A 355 -4.40 -19.72 -13.11
C LEU A 355 -5.15 -21.02 -13.41
N ILE A 356 -5.82 -21.59 -12.40
CA ILE A 356 -6.64 -22.81 -12.58
C ILE A 356 -7.74 -22.56 -13.60
N THR A 357 -8.45 -21.43 -13.50
CA THR A 357 -9.50 -21.05 -14.46
C THR A 357 -8.95 -20.98 -15.87
N LEU A 358 -7.77 -20.35 -16.06
CA LEU A 358 -7.12 -20.27 -17.37
C LEU A 358 -6.85 -21.67 -17.92
N VAL A 359 -6.24 -22.55 -17.15
CA VAL A 359 -5.89 -23.91 -17.58
C VAL A 359 -7.13 -24.70 -17.92
N VAL A 360 -8.12 -24.73 -17.03
CA VAL A 360 -9.35 -25.50 -17.22
C VAL A 360 -10.11 -25.01 -18.46
N VAL A 361 -10.37 -23.71 -18.55
CA VAL A 361 -11.13 -23.17 -19.71
C VAL A 361 -10.33 -23.34 -21.01
N SER A 362 -9.01 -23.16 -21.00
CA SER A 362 -8.22 -23.37 -22.21
C SER A 362 -8.24 -24.83 -22.68
N LEU A 363 -8.23 -25.80 -21.76
CA LEU A 363 -8.35 -27.22 -22.13
C LEU A 363 -9.74 -27.56 -22.67
N LEU A 364 -10.79 -26.97 -22.12
CA LEU A 364 -12.17 -27.19 -22.55
C LEU A 364 -12.51 -26.50 -23.89
N THR A 365 -11.87 -25.38 -24.17
CA THR A 365 -12.17 -24.56 -25.37
C THR A 365 -11.18 -24.77 -26.51
N ARG A 366 -10.24 -25.65 -26.34
CA ARG A 366 -9.28 -26.01 -27.37
C ARG A 366 -10.01 -26.80 -28.47
N LYS A 367 -10.08 -26.23 -29.69
CA LYS A 367 -10.44 -26.99 -30.86
C LYS A 367 -9.28 -27.90 -31.18
N ASP A 368 -9.52 -29.20 -31.22
CA ASP A 368 -8.53 -30.13 -31.69
C ASP A 368 -8.16 -29.77 -33.14
N ALA A 369 -6.89 -29.51 -33.37
CA ALA A 369 -6.35 -29.15 -34.68
C ALA A 369 -6.48 -30.27 -35.76
N ALA A 370 -7.31 -31.27 -35.48
CA ALA A 370 -7.53 -32.43 -36.34
C ALA A 370 -8.63 -32.24 -37.39
N THR A 371 -9.41 -31.14 -37.35
CA THR A 371 -10.57 -30.98 -38.26
C THR A 371 -10.37 -29.96 -39.39
N ASP A 372 -9.24 -29.24 -39.48
CA ASP A 372 -8.94 -28.34 -40.58
C ASP A 372 -7.74 -28.87 -41.43
N LYS A 373 -7.85 -30.08 -41.99
CA LYS A 373 -7.15 -30.40 -43.21
C LYS A 373 -8.07 -29.99 -44.39
N PRO A 374 -7.69 -29.04 -45.24
CA PRO A 374 -8.41 -28.81 -46.48
C PRO A 374 -8.28 -30.07 -47.33
N ALA A 375 -9.43 -30.53 -47.86
CA ALA A 375 -9.55 -31.60 -48.86
C ALA A 375 -8.92 -31.17 -50.18
#